data_e0fd3d65ae0808cb840f89f2e2653cc6
#
_entry.id   e0fd3d65ae0808cb840f89f2e2653cc6
#
_cell.length_a   1.000
_cell.length_b   1.000
_cell.length_c   1.000
_cell.angle_alpha   90.00
_cell.angle_beta   90.00
_cell.angle_gamma   90.00
#
_symmetry.space_group_name_H-M   'P 1'
#
loop_
_entity.id
_entity.type
_entity.pdbx_description
1 polymer ?
#
loop_
_entity_poly.entity_id
_entity_poly.type
_entity_poly.pdbx_seq_one_letter_code
_entity_poly.pdbx_strand_id
1 'polypeptide(L)'
;MKRKSLIAALSLLCVMLFVACGPKNEEDSYLNVIPSESTFAAKLEIAALLEKSGALDNMFVNAAINKQIADYPEPIKELLLAAVKDPNSLGIDIDKPAYLAVVNVANDVLVATVALRDVSAFEDAFAVLTEGEVPVTDKYGMKYIDFGEPEIAVVYDAKRLVIAAGEGNSDVAYFLTLPEEKMAVKSEQYARFFESEEDVNVVINNPSFIDLAIEEEYLDKAFAPILVALYDGGMDYSSLDFQNGCVKLAYEADMPDEFVELGEKIIKTPTHCHHKYIPGSSIFVLNVNLDLMPAIDFLAQTQLLEQMNSNYGINEDVLKQVFTAISGEWSAAMWADENNLDIPMFFVALECSDRSLFDLLVTYSSVLLNTVKVEEDVYSLKIPSFDMDFILLYKDASIMFMPSSHYKEISASGELKAYSANAADLKLFSSEKDLFVLSAAPLLQLLETEIRNSKNSRNSDDVEAAAFFVGLFNSMHVQGSVTNSYVQFYTPDSSVNSLKFLFDKLSLYFTLRGIE
;
A
#
# COMPACT_ATOMS: atom_id res chain seq x y z
N MET A 1 -36.98 2.23 -14.38
CA MET A 1 -35.97 2.38 -15.46
C MET A 1 -34.99 3.51 -15.14
N LYS A 2 -35.46 4.71 -14.70
CA LYS A 2 -34.59 5.90 -14.46
C LYS A 2 -33.37 5.69 -13.55
N ARG A 3 -33.47 4.92 -12.46
CA ARG A 3 -32.33 4.66 -11.56
C ARG A 3 -31.20 3.80 -12.18
N LYS A 4 -31.52 2.87 -13.08
CA LYS A 4 -30.51 2.02 -13.72
C LYS A 4 -29.71 2.78 -14.77
N SER A 5 -30.34 3.70 -15.52
CA SER A 5 -29.64 4.55 -16.49
C SER A 5 -28.76 5.58 -15.80
N LEU A 6 -29.20 6.13 -14.65
CA LEU A 6 -28.42 7.10 -13.88
C LEU A 6 -27.17 6.42 -13.26
N ILE A 7 -27.33 5.23 -12.67
CA ILE A 7 -26.22 4.47 -12.13
C ILE A 7 -25.25 4.07 -13.24
N ALA A 8 -25.76 3.67 -14.41
CA ALA A 8 -24.93 3.36 -15.56
C ALA A 8 -24.20 4.60 -16.10
N ALA A 9 -24.86 5.76 -16.17
CA ALA A 9 -24.24 7.02 -16.58
C ALA A 9 -23.19 7.48 -15.56
N LEU A 10 -23.47 7.39 -14.26
CA LEU A 10 -22.50 7.69 -13.19
C LEU A 10 -21.35 6.66 -13.15
N SER A 11 -21.65 5.37 -13.30
CA SER A 11 -20.60 4.34 -13.39
C SER A 11 -19.74 4.52 -14.63
N LEU A 12 -20.36 4.93 -15.75
CA LEU A 12 -19.65 5.21 -16.99
C LEU A 12 -18.86 6.53 -16.87
N LEU A 13 -19.39 7.54 -16.20
CA LEU A 13 -18.69 8.78 -15.87
C LEU A 13 -17.50 8.48 -14.92
N CYS A 14 -17.67 7.60 -13.93
CA CYS A 14 -16.58 7.10 -13.10
C CYS A 14 -15.56 6.31 -13.94
N VAL A 15 -16.01 5.44 -14.83
CA VAL A 15 -15.11 4.73 -15.77
C VAL A 15 -14.44 5.71 -16.72
N MET A 16 -15.12 6.75 -17.18
CA MET A 16 -14.52 7.82 -18.00
C MET A 16 -13.51 8.67 -17.21
N LEU A 17 -13.73 8.89 -15.92
CA LEU A 17 -12.74 9.52 -15.04
C LEU A 17 -11.47 8.69 -14.89
N PHE A 18 -11.51 7.41 -15.24
CA PHE A 18 -10.35 6.53 -15.25
C PHE A 18 -9.59 6.50 -16.61
N VAL A 19 -9.79 7.44 -17.56
CA VAL A 19 -9.23 7.36 -18.93
C VAL A 19 -8.69 8.72 -19.45
N ALA A 20 -7.57 9.27 -18.96
CA ALA A 20 -7.00 10.53 -19.53
C ALA A 20 -5.49 10.78 -19.31
N CYS A 21 -4.63 11.01 -20.33
CA CYS A 21 -3.24 11.52 -20.19
C CYS A 21 -2.54 12.03 -21.47
N GLY A 22 -1.69 13.07 -21.39
CA GLY A 22 -0.81 13.59 -22.47
C GLY A 22 -0.01 14.86 -22.15
N PRO A 23 0.89 15.36 -23.03
CA PRO A 23 2.01 16.22 -22.66
C PRO A 23 1.64 17.62 -22.21
N LYS A 24 2.42 18.11 -21.24
CA LYS A 24 2.33 19.43 -20.61
C LYS A 24 2.61 20.55 -21.63
N ASN A 25 1.64 21.47 -21.84
CA ASN A 25 1.90 22.90 -22.11
C ASN A 25 0.58 23.70 -22.18
N GLU A 26 0.49 24.76 -21.41
CA GLU A 26 -0.46 25.81 -21.13
C GLU A 26 -1.04 25.70 -19.71
N GLU A 27 -1.27 26.84 -19.05
CA GLU A 27 -1.88 26.88 -17.71
C GLU A 27 -3.18 26.08 -17.74
N ASP A 28 -3.10 24.88 -17.16
CA ASP A 28 -4.21 23.92 -17.17
C ASP A 28 -5.29 24.38 -16.19
N SER A 29 -6.21 25.18 -16.70
CA SER A 29 -7.29 25.80 -15.88
C SER A 29 -8.14 24.78 -15.12
N TYR A 30 -8.12 23.50 -15.52
CA TYR A 30 -8.84 22.43 -14.84
C TYR A 30 -8.22 22.05 -13.50
N LEU A 31 -6.95 22.42 -13.24
CA LEU A 31 -6.28 22.22 -11.95
C LEU A 31 -6.68 23.24 -10.89
N ASN A 32 -7.19 24.39 -11.31
CA ASN A 32 -7.52 25.50 -10.41
C ASN A 32 -8.70 25.22 -9.46
N VAL A 33 -9.34 24.06 -9.59
CA VAL A 33 -10.48 23.66 -8.74
C VAL A 33 -10.06 22.77 -7.56
N ILE A 34 -8.77 22.43 -7.45
CA ILE A 34 -8.26 21.58 -6.37
C ILE A 34 -7.81 22.48 -5.23
N PRO A 35 -8.45 22.39 -4.05
CA PRO A 35 -8.04 23.20 -2.90
C PRO A 35 -6.74 22.73 -2.27
N SER A 36 -5.89 23.67 -1.86
CA SER A 36 -4.66 23.37 -1.11
C SER A 36 -4.91 22.86 0.31
N GLU A 37 -6.11 23.07 0.83
CA GLU A 37 -6.58 22.57 2.13
C GLU A 37 -7.21 21.17 2.05
N SER A 38 -7.13 20.47 0.89
CA SER A 38 -7.66 19.12 0.75
C SER A 38 -6.99 18.16 1.71
N THR A 39 -7.79 17.32 2.37
CA THR A 39 -7.27 16.28 3.27
C THR A 39 -6.44 15.26 2.50
N PHE A 40 -6.90 14.90 1.28
CA PHE A 40 -6.06 14.18 0.35
C PHE A 40 -6.38 14.57 -1.11
N ALA A 41 -5.39 14.39 -2.00
CA ALA A 41 -5.62 14.49 -3.44
C ALA A 41 -4.93 13.33 -4.17
N ALA A 42 -5.57 12.87 -5.24
CA ALA A 42 -5.06 11.82 -6.11
C ALA A 42 -4.93 12.32 -7.55
N LYS A 43 -3.87 11.92 -8.23
CA LYS A 43 -3.58 12.12 -9.64
C LYS A 43 -3.47 10.76 -10.31
N LEU A 44 -4.13 10.60 -11.43
CA LEU A 44 -4.15 9.36 -12.20
C LEU A 44 -3.66 9.63 -13.64
N GLU A 45 -2.58 8.98 -14.04
CA GLU A 45 -1.99 9.01 -15.38
C GLU A 45 -2.65 7.92 -16.26
N ILE A 46 -3.83 8.18 -16.78
CA ILE A 46 -4.73 7.12 -17.24
C ILE A 46 -4.39 6.58 -18.61
N ALA A 47 -3.89 7.40 -19.58
CA ALA A 47 -3.42 6.79 -20.82
C ALA A 47 -2.20 5.90 -20.56
N ALA A 48 -1.32 6.28 -19.63
CA ALA A 48 -0.23 5.40 -19.20
C ALA A 48 -0.78 4.09 -18.62
N LEU A 49 -1.80 4.17 -17.77
CA LEU A 49 -2.47 2.99 -17.22
C LEU A 49 -3.14 2.13 -18.30
N LEU A 50 -3.83 2.73 -19.27
CA LEU A 50 -4.44 2.01 -20.40
C LEU A 50 -3.39 1.35 -21.28
N GLU A 51 -2.35 2.08 -21.66
CA GLU A 51 -1.25 1.56 -22.46
C GLU A 51 -0.52 0.43 -21.72
N LYS A 52 -0.15 0.66 -20.47
CA LYS A 52 0.54 -0.33 -19.62
C LYS A 52 -0.31 -1.57 -19.36
N SER A 53 -1.63 -1.43 -19.21
CA SER A 53 -2.53 -2.58 -19.02
C SER A 53 -2.73 -3.41 -20.28
N GLY A 54 -2.62 -2.80 -21.45
CA GLY A 54 -3.03 -3.40 -22.71
C GLY A 54 -4.53 -3.78 -22.73
N ALA A 55 -5.33 -3.11 -21.89
CA ALA A 55 -6.75 -3.46 -21.71
C ALA A 55 -7.56 -3.42 -23.00
N LEU A 56 -7.27 -2.43 -23.86
CA LEU A 56 -7.95 -2.26 -25.13
C LEU A 56 -7.66 -3.40 -26.13
N ASP A 57 -6.51 -4.05 -26.00
CA ASP A 57 -6.11 -5.19 -26.84
C ASP A 57 -6.43 -6.55 -26.20
N ASN A 58 -6.87 -6.57 -24.93
CA ASN A 58 -7.13 -7.80 -24.22
C ASN A 58 -8.45 -8.43 -24.68
N MET A 59 -8.39 -9.66 -25.24
CA MET A 59 -9.54 -10.35 -25.80
C MET A 59 -10.63 -10.67 -24.76
N PHE A 60 -10.29 -10.94 -23.52
CA PHE A 60 -11.25 -11.26 -22.45
C PHE A 60 -11.98 -10.00 -21.98
N VAL A 61 -11.24 -8.89 -21.82
CA VAL A 61 -11.81 -7.58 -21.49
C VAL A 61 -12.75 -7.14 -22.61
N ASN A 62 -12.32 -7.23 -23.87
CA ASN A 62 -13.16 -6.89 -25.02
C ASN A 62 -14.42 -7.77 -25.11
N ALA A 63 -14.31 -9.06 -24.79
CA ALA A 63 -15.47 -9.94 -24.76
C ALA A 63 -16.45 -9.57 -23.64
N ALA A 64 -15.94 -9.25 -22.44
CA ALA A 64 -16.75 -8.81 -21.31
C ALA A 64 -17.45 -7.46 -21.59
N ILE A 65 -16.71 -6.49 -22.12
CA ILE A 65 -17.25 -5.19 -22.54
C ILE A 65 -18.33 -5.37 -23.60
N ASN A 66 -18.07 -6.15 -24.65
CA ASN A 66 -19.05 -6.41 -25.71
C ASN A 66 -20.32 -7.08 -25.16
N LYS A 67 -20.18 -7.99 -24.19
CA LYS A 67 -21.32 -8.63 -23.52
C LYS A 67 -22.15 -7.62 -22.73
N GLN A 68 -21.51 -6.76 -21.93
CA GLN A 68 -22.21 -5.74 -21.17
C GLN A 68 -22.87 -4.69 -22.07
N ILE A 69 -22.19 -4.28 -23.15
CA ILE A 69 -22.70 -3.30 -24.10
C ILE A 69 -23.87 -3.88 -24.94
N ALA A 70 -23.96 -5.19 -25.11
CA ALA A 70 -24.96 -5.82 -25.97
C ALA A 70 -26.41 -5.49 -25.60
N ASP A 71 -26.68 -5.23 -24.32
CA ASP A 71 -28.03 -4.95 -23.79
C ASP A 71 -28.44 -3.48 -23.89
N TYR A 72 -27.52 -2.57 -24.33
CA TYR A 72 -27.85 -1.16 -24.51
C TYR A 72 -28.51 -0.87 -25.87
N PRO A 73 -29.32 0.22 -25.98
CA PRO A 73 -29.84 0.70 -27.27
C PRO A 73 -28.71 1.02 -28.25
N GLU A 74 -28.97 0.83 -29.57
CA GLU A 74 -27.93 0.99 -30.61
C GLU A 74 -27.14 2.31 -30.54
N PRO A 75 -27.73 3.50 -30.31
CA PRO A 75 -26.93 4.73 -30.23
C PRO A 75 -25.91 4.71 -29.08
N ILE A 76 -26.31 4.20 -27.91
CA ILE A 76 -25.42 4.07 -26.75
C ILE A 76 -24.35 3.00 -27.02
N LYS A 77 -24.74 1.88 -27.60
CA LYS A 77 -23.83 0.79 -27.96
C LYS A 77 -22.76 1.24 -28.96
N GLU A 78 -23.13 1.97 -30.01
CA GLU A 78 -22.18 2.51 -30.98
C GLU A 78 -21.18 3.47 -30.33
N LEU A 79 -21.67 4.35 -29.46
CA LEU A 79 -20.85 5.31 -28.70
C LEU A 79 -19.85 4.58 -27.80
N LEU A 80 -20.29 3.58 -27.03
CA LEU A 80 -19.44 2.82 -26.12
C LEU A 80 -18.38 2.00 -26.89
N LEU A 81 -18.76 1.41 -28.02
CA LEU A 81 -17.80 0.71 -28.90
C LEU A 81 -16.77 1.65 -29.53
N ALA A 82 -17.17 2.89 -29.85
CA ALA A 82 -16.24 3.92 -30.31
C ALA A 82 -15.28 4.34 -29.19
N ALA A 83 -15.79 4.55 -27.98
CA ALA A 83 -15.01 4.92 -26.80
C ALA A 83 -13.99 3.84 -26.39
N VAL A 84 -14.33 2.55 -26.54
CA VAL A 84 -13.39 1.43 -26.32
C VAL A 84 -12.26 1.46 -27.32
N LYS A 85 -12.50 1.86 -28.56
CA LYS A 85 -11.45 1.96 -29.60
C LYS A 85 -10.60 3.20 -29.48
N ASP A 86 -11.22 4.31 -29.15
CA ASP A 86 -10.58 5.61 -28.96
C ASP A 86 -11.33 6.37 -27.86
N PRO A 87 -10.85 6.32 -26.63
CA PRO A 87 -11.48 7.01 -25.51
C PRO A 87 -11.59 8.54 -25.71
N ASN A 88 -10.71 9.16 -26.50
CA ASN A 88 -10.80 10.58 -26.85
C ASN A 88 -12.07 10.90 -27.65
N SER A 89 -12.72 9.91 -28.28
CA SER A 89 -13.96 10.12 -29.02
C SER A 89 -15.10 10.62 -28.15
N LEU A 90 -15.01 10.49 -26.82
CA LEU A 90 -15.96 11.06 -25.86
C LEU A 90 -15.73 12.56 -25.59
N GLY A 91 -14.76 13.20 -26.23
CA GLY A 91 -14.43 14.60 -26.05
C GLY A 91 -13.62 14.91 -24.78
N ILE A 92 -13.27 13.89 -24.00
CA ILE A 92 -12.36 14.02 -22.84
C ILE A 92 -10.93 13.98 -23.37
N ASP A 93 -10.06 14.81 -22.81
CA ASP A 93 -8.64 14.79 -23.15
C ASP A 93 -7.93 13.71 -22.31
N ILE A 94 -7.96 12.49 -22.83
CA ILE A 94 -7.28 11.37 -22.13
C ILE A 94 -5.77 11.53 -22.08
N ASP A 95 -5.22 12.47 -22.80
CA ASP A 95 -3.81 12.77 -22.78
C ASP A 95 -3.42 13.71 -21.63
N LYS A 96 -4.29 14.02 -20.71
CA LYS A 96 -4.04 14.78 -19.47
C LYS A 96 -4.48 14.01 -18.25
N PRO A 97 -3.79 14.14 -17.09
CA PRO A 97 -4.18 13.43 -15.87
C PRO A 97 -5.59 13.80 -15.38
N ALA A 98 -6.27 12.84 -14.76
CA ALA A 98 -7.43 13.11 -13.93
C ALA A 98 -7.01 13.38 -12.49
N TYR A 99 -7.78 14.25 -11.81
CA TYR A 99 -7.55 14.57 -10.41
C TYR A 99 -8.80 14.39 -9.59
N LEU A 100 -8.59 13.90 -8.37
CA LEU A 100 -9.61 13.79 -7.34
C LEU A 100 -9.05 14.43 -6.07
N ALA A 101 -9.87 15.20 -5.35
CA ALA A 101 -9.51 15.71 -4.04
C ALA A 101 -10.68 15.55 -3.07
N VAL A 102 -10.38 15.15 -1.84
CA VAL A 102 -11.31 15.15 -0.72
C VAL A 102 -10.94 16.32 0.18
N VAL A 103 -11.88 17.26 0.29
CA VAL A 103 -11.64 18.53 1.00
C VAL A 103 -12.00 18.41 2.46
N ASN A 104 -13.09 17.70 2.75
CA ASN A 104 -13.54 17.48 4.10
C ASN A 104 -14.17 16.09 4.18
N VAL A 105 -13.49 15.18 4.86
CA VAL A 105 -13.95 13.79 5.00
C VAL A 105 -15.20 13.72 5.88
N ALA A 106 -15.32 14.56 6.90
CA ALA A 106 -16.47 14.55 7.81
C ALA A 106 -17.79 14.97 7.12
N ASN A 107 -17.71 15.75 6.03
CA ASN A 107 -18.86 16.19 5.23
C ASN A 107 -18.90 15.53 3.84
N ASP A 108 -18.09 14.51 3.58
CA ASP A 108 -17.97 13.79 2.31
C ASP A 108 -17.78 14.71 1.08
N VAL A 109 -17.15 15.89 1.28
CA VAL A 109 -16.96 16.86 0.21
C VAL A 109 -15.78 16.47 -0.65
N LEU A 110 -16.04 16.14 -1.91
CA LEU A 110 -15.04 15.79 -2.89
C LEU A 110 -15.19 16.61 -4.18
N VAL A 111 -14.07 16.80 -4.87
CA VAL A 111 -14.04 17.38 -6.22
C VAL A 111 -13.19 16.48 -7.12
N ALA A 112 -13.70 16.23 -8.33
CA ALA A 112 -12.94 15.57 -9.39
C ALA A 112 -12.90 16.47 -10.62
N THR A 113 -11.80 16.43 -11.37
CA THR A 113 -11.65 17.22 -12.58
C THR A 113 -10.87 16.49 -13.65
N VAL A 114 -11.28 16.70 -14.90
CA VAL A 114 -10.60 16.22 -16.10
C VAL A 114 -10.57 17.31 -17.15
N ALA A 115 -9.58 17.28 -18.03
CA ALA A 115 -9.52 18.15 -19.17
C ALA A 115 -10.48 17.69 -20.27
N LEU A 116 -11.08 18.64 -21.00
CA LEU A 116 -11.83 18.37 -22.21
C LEU A 116 -10.98 18.73 -23.43
N ARG A 117 -10.95 17.83 -24.42
CA ARG A 117 -10.29 18.01 -25.72
C ARG A 117 -11.26 18.63 -26.73
N ASP A 118 -12.48 18.15 -26.73
CA ASP A 118 -13.54 18.57 -27.65
C ASP A 118 -14.89 18.61 -26.90
N VAL A 119 -15.31 19.82 -26.52
CA VAL A 119 -16.56 20.02 -25.80
C VAL A 119 -17.79 19.59 -26.61
N SER A 120 -17.77 19.74 -27.96
CA SER A 120 -18.87 19.32 -28.81
C SER A 120 -19.02 17.80 -28.83
N ALA A 121 -17.90 17.07 -28.95
CA ALA A 121 -17.90 15.61 -28.86
C ALA A 121 -18.38 15.14 -27.48
N PHE A 122 -17.99 15.84 -26.41
CA PHE A 122 -18.49 15.56 -25.06
C PHE A 122 -20.00 15.78 -24.93
N GLU A 123 -20.52 16.90 -25.45
CA GLU A 123 -21.96 17.21 -25.44
C GLU A 123 -22.77 16.17 -26.23
N ASP A 124 -22.28 15.78 -27.42
CA ASP A 124 -22.91 14.75 -28.25
C ASP A 124 -22.92 13.39 -27.53
N ALA A 125 -21.79 12.99 -26.95
CA ALA A 125 -21.67 11.74 -26.19
C ALA A 125 -22.60 11.76 -24.96
N PHE A 126 -22.61 12.85 -24.21
CA PHE A 126 -23.49 13.03 -23.06
C PHE A 126 -24.98 12.98 -23.43
N ALA A 127 -25.36 13.62 -24.51
CA ALA A 127 -26.75 13.58 -25.01
C ALA A 127 -27.19 12.17 -25.39
N VAL A 128 -26.32 11.39 -26.03
CA VAL A 128 -26.57 9.98 -26.35
C VAL A 128 -26.72 9.13 -25.09
N LEU A 129 -25.78 9.27 -24.12
CA LEU A 129 -25.79 8.48 -22.89
C LEU A 129 -27.00 8.76 -21.99
N THR A 130 -27.50 9.99 -21.99
CA THR A 130 -28.64 10.43 -21.19
C THR A 130 -29.96 10.38 -21.97
N GLU A 131 -29.96 9.96 -23.24
CA GLU A 131 -31.11 9.99 -24.16
C GLU A 131 -31.72 11.40 -24.25
N GLY A 132 -30.92 12.44 -23.97
CA GLY A 132 -31.37 13.84 -23.91
C GLY A 132 -32.30 14.17 -22.73
N GLU A 133 -32.48 13.26 -21.78
CA GLU A 133 -33.39 13.44 -20.64
C GLU A 133 -32.81 14.32 -19.51
N VAL A 134 -31.48 14.50 -19.46
CA VAL A 134 -30.80 15.26 -18.41
C VAL A 134 -30.62 16.71 -18.86
N PRO A 135 -31.20 17.67 -18.16
CA PRO A 135 -31.14 19.08 -18.58
C PRO A 135 -29.74 19.65 -18.36
N VAL A 136 -29.30 20.43 -19.35
CA VAL A 136 -28.05 21.22 -19.27
C VAL A 136 -28.45 22.70 -19.25
N THR A 137 -27.99 23.42 -18.24
CA THR A 137 -28.30 24.84 -18.04
C THR A 137 -27.04 25.67 -17.91
N ASP A 138 -27.12 26.99 -18.12
CA ASP A 138 -26.01 27.90 -17.87
C ASP A 138 -26.01 28.32 -16.39
N LYS A 139 -24.93 28.00 -15.65
CA LYS A 139 -24.79 28.37 -14.25
C LYS A 139 -23.32 28.61 -13.92
N TYR A 140 -23.03 29.61 -13.12
CA TYR A 140 -21.62 29.97 -12.77
C TYR A 140 -20.72 30.33 -13.98
N GLY A 141 -21.29 30.72 -15.11
CA GLY A 141 -20.53 30.98 -16.34
C GLY A 141 -20.09 29.74 -17.10
N MET A 142 -20.58 28.58 -16.70
CA MET A 142 -20.30 27.25 -17.28
C MET A 142 -21.61 26.53 -17.61
N LYS A 143 -21.53 25.43 -18.34
CA LYS A 143 -22.65 24.49 -18.49
C LYS A 143 -22.79 23.66 -17.23
N TYR A 144 -24.00 23.60 -16.68
CA TYR A 144 -24.36 22.82 -15.49
C TYR A 144 -25.27 21.67 -15.89
N ILE A 145 -24.92 20.47 -15.52
CA ILE A 145 -25.68 19.24 -15.71
C ILE A 145 -26.46 18.97 -14.43
N ASP A 146 -27.79 18.93 -14.52
CA ASP A 146 -28.66 18.68 -13.38
C ASP A 146 -29.19 17.25 -13.40
N PHE A 147 -28.60 16.39 -12.57
CA PHE A 147 -29.06 15.03 -12.40
C PHE A 147 -30.26 14.88 -11.47
N GLY A 148 -30.75 15.98 -10.88
CA GLY A 148 -31.84 15.97 -9.90
C GLY A 148 -31.44 15.36 -8.54
N GLU A 149 -30.18 15.09 -8.33
CA GLU A 149 -29.63 14.64 -7.05
C GLU A 149 -28.97 15.85 -6.37
N PRO A 150 -29.37 16.22 -5.16
CA PRO A 150 -28.87 17.45 -4.53
C PRO A 150 -27.39 17.36 -4.09
N GLU A 151 -26.83 16.16 -4.06
CA GLU A 151 -25.49 15.89 -3.53
C GLU A 151 -24.41 15.90 -4.62
N ILE A 152 -24.78 15.96 -5.91
CA ILE A 152 -23.83 15.92 -7.02
C ILE A 152 -24.05 17.11 -7.94
N ALA A 153 -23.00 17.86 -8.21
CA ALA A 153 -22.96 18.93 -9.18
C ALA A 153 -21.91 18.64 -10.25
N VAL A 154 -22.30 18.70 -11.51
CA VAL A 154 -21.42 18.52 -12.65
C VAL A 154 -21.45 19.77 -13.52
N VAL A 155 -20.28 20.35 -13.75
CA VAL A 155 -20.15 21.55 -14.60
C VAL A 155 -19.00 21.36 -15.60
N TYR A 156 -19.12 22.00 -16.76
CA TYR A 156 -18.08 21.97 -17.76
C TYR A 156 -18.02 23.29 -18.58
N ASP A 157 -16.85 23.52 -19.15
CA ASP A 157 -16.59 24.56 -20.15
C ASP A 157 -15.83 23.96 -21.35
N ALA A 158 -15.27 24.80 -22.20
CA ALA A 158 -14.54 24.34 -23.37
C ALA A 158 -13.24 23.56 -23.07
N LYS A 159 -12.76 23.59 -21.80
CA LYS A 159 -11.44 23.04 -21.42
C LYS A 159 -11.50 22.01 -20.32
N ARG A 160 -12.58 21.97 -19.53
CA ARG A 160 -12.64 21.13 -18.32
C ARG A 160 -14.05 20.64 -18.00
N LEU A 161 -14.09 19.48 -17.36
CA LEU A 161 -15.24 18.92 -16.66
C LEU A 161 -14.90 18.86 -15.17
N VAL A 162 -15.79 19.34 -14.31
CA VAL A 162 -15.65 19.34 -12.86
C VAL A 162 -16.87 18.67 -12.25
N ILE A 163 -16.63 17.73 -11.35
CA ILE A 163 -17.64 17.04 -10.56
C ILE A 163 -17.39 17.37 -9.12
N ALA A 164 -18.39 17.88 -8.42
CA ALA A 164 -18.36 18.07 -6.97
C ALA A 164 -19.47 17.25 -6.35
N ALA A 165 -19.16 16.55 -5.25
CA ALA A 165 -20.14 15.79 -4.49
C ALA A 165 -19.96 16.07 -2.99
N GLY A 166 -21.07 15.98 -2.21
CA GLY A 166 -21.09 16.19 -0.77
C GLY A 166 -22.45 16.65 -0.25
N GLU A 167 -22.59 16.70 1.08
CA GLU A 167 -23.80 17.23 1.71
C GLU A 167 -23.97 18.73 1.42
N GLY A 168 -24.71 19.04 0.39
CA GLY A 168 -24.99 20.42 0.00
C GLY A 168 -24.25 20.85 -1.24
N ASN A 169 -24.94 20.75 -2.30
CA ASN A 169 -24.69 21.19 -3.68
C ASN A 169 -24.11 22.60 -3.87
N SER A 170 -23.93 23.36 -2.79
CA SER A 170 -23.49 24.75 -2.81
C SER A 170 -22.03 24.90 -3.22
N ASP A 171 -21.26 23.81 -3.24
CA ASP A 171 -19.82 23.93 -3.19
C ASP A 171 -19.13 23.85 -4.55
N VAL A 172 -19.82 23.47 -5.63
CA VAL A 172 -19.23 23.60 -6.96
C VAL A 172 -18.85 25.07 -7.25
N ALA A 173 -19.64 26.03 -6.77
CA ALA A 173 -19.30 27.45 -6.90
C ALA A 173 -18.01 27.81 -6.14
N TYR A 174 -17.81 27.22 -4.97
CA TYR A 174 -16.57 27.37 -4.21
C TYR A 174 -15.37 26.88 -5.02
N PHE A 175 -15.40 25.65 -5.53
CA PHE A 175 -14.30 25.10 -6.31
C PHE A 175 -14.00 25.90 -7.59
N LEU A 176 -15.03 26.43 -8.26
CA LEU A 176 -14.84 27.24 -9.46
C LEU A 176 -14.31 28.64 -9.20
N THR A 177 -14.43 29.13 -7.98
CA THR A 177 -14.05 30.50 -7.57
C THR A 177 -12.95 30.52 -6.49
N LEU A 178 -12.18 29.43 -6.38
CA LEU A 178 -11.06 29.38 -5.46
C LEU A 178 -10.11 30.56 -5.69
N PRO A 179 -9.76 31.32 -4.65
CA PRO A 179 -8.70 32.33 -4.75
C PRO A 179 -7.34 31.65 -5.00
N GLU A 180 -6.44 32.34 -5.71
CA GLU A 180 -5.15 31.74 -6.13
C GLU A 180 -4.36 31.13 -4.96
N GLU A 181 -4.37 31.78 -3.80
CA GLU A 181 -3.70 31.32 -2.59
C GLU A 181 -4.28 30.03 -1.99
N LYS A 182 -5.48 29.64 -2.42
CA LYS A 182 -6.14 28.40 -2.01
C LYS A 182 -6.09 27.29 -3.07
N MET A 183 -5.51 27.57 -4.22
CA MET A 183 -5.36 26.56 -5.27
C MET A 183 -4.14 25.68 -5.00
N ALA A 184 -4.32 24.37 -4.97
CA ALA A 184 -3.21 23.42 -4.77
C ALA A 184 -2.11 23.58 -5.84
N VAL A 185 -2.48 23.84 -7.09
CA VAL A 185 -1.53 24.05 -8.20
C VAL A 185 -0.64 25.28 -8.03
N LYS A 186 -0.98 26.21 -7.15
CA LYS A 186 -0.16 27.40 -6.80
C LYS A 186 0.62 27.22 -5.51
N SER A 187 0.42 26.14 -4.77
CA SER A 187 1.11 25.83 -3.53
C SER A 187 2.41 25.07 -3.81
N GLU A 188 3.52 25.55 -3.25
CA GLU A 188 4.83 24.87 -3.33
C GLU A 188 4.77 23.46 -2.73
N GLN A 189 3.97 23.25 -1.71
CA GLN A 189 3.77 21.96 -1.08
C GLN A 189 3.19 20.90 -2.04
N TYR A 190 2.39 21.31 -3.04
CA TYR A 190 1.82 20.41 -4.04
C TYR A 190 2.67 20.27 -5.32
N ALA A 191 3.79 21.03 -5.46
CA ALA A 191 4.58 21.03 -6.69
C ALA A 191 4.98 19.61 -7.11
N ARG A 192 5.51 18.84 -6.17
CA ARG A 192 5.92 17.45 -6.39
C ARG A 192 4.76 16.55 -6.85
N PHE A 193 3.58 16.71 -6.26
CA PHE A 193 2.39 15.95 -6.65
C PHE A 193 1.99 16.18 -8.10
N PHE A 194 2.00 17.43 -8.54
CA PHE A 194 1.67 17.76 -9.93
C PHE A 194 2.77 17.37 -10.92
N GLU A 195 4.05 17.42 -10.51
CA GLU A 195 5.22 17.09 -11.35
C GLU A 195 5.51 15.60 -11.45
N SER A 196 4.99 14.78 -10.56
CA SER A 196 5.20 13.32 -10.57
C SER A 196 4.71 12.69 -11.87
N GLU A 197 5.47 11.73 -12.40
CA GLU A 197 5.18 11.00 -13.65
C GLU A 197 4.75 9.55 -13.39
N GLU A 198 4.64 9.12 -12.11
CA GLU A 198 4.15 7.79 -11.76
C GLU A 198 2.67 7.63 -12.11
N ASP A 199 2.22 6.39 -12.31
CA ASP A 199 0.88 6.06 -12.81
C ASP A 199 -0.26 6.56 -11.92
N VAL A 200 -0.07 6.45 -10.60
CA VAL A 200 -0.99 6.97 -9.59
C VAL A 200 -0.18 7.70 -8.54
N ASN A 201 -0.60 8.90 -8.20
CA ASN A 201 0.01 9.71 -7.14
C ASN A 201 -1.06 10.14 -6.15
N VAL A 202 -0.72 10.10 -4.88
CA VAL A 202 -1.59 10.55 -3.79
C VAL A 202 -0.79 11.44 -2.87
N VAL A 203 -1.37 12.54 -2.46
CA VAL A 203 -0.85 13.41 -1.42
C VAL A 203 -1.84 13.46 -0.26
N ILE A 204 -1.33 13.37 0.96
CA ILE A 204 -2.11 13.44 2.20
C ILE A 204 -1.65 14.68 2.96
N ASN A 205 -2.60 15.54 3.29
CA ASN A 205 -2.36 16.67 4.17
C ASN A 205 -2.45 16.18 5.63
N ASN A 206 -1.30 15.97 6.25
CA ASN A 206 -1.22 15.36 7.57
C ASN A 206 -1.97 16.11 8.67
N PRO A 207 -1.87 17.44 8.81
CA PRO A 207 -2.66 18.17 9.80
C PRO A 207 -4.16 17.91 9.68
N SER A 208 -4.71 18.01 8.47
CA SER A 208 -6.13 17.77 8.22
C SER A 208 -6.54 16.32 8.49
N PHE A 209 -5.67 15.36 8.19
CA PHE A 209 -5.90 13.95 8.44
C PHE A 209 -5.85 13.60 9.93
N ILE A 210 -4.90 14.18 10.69
CA ILE A 210 -4.76 13.98 12.13
C ILE A 210 -5.97 14.57 12.86
N ASP A 211 -6.40 15.77 12.50
CA ASP A 211 -7.59 16.42 13.07
C ASP A 211 -8.81 15.53 12.90
N LEU A 212 -9.02 15.00 11.69
CA LEU A 212 -10.08 14.04 11.43
C LEU A 212 -9.97 12.77 12.28
N ALA A 213 -8.77 12.17 12.36
CA ALA A 213 -8.54 10.96 13.14
C ALA A 213 -8.80 11.14 14.65
N ILE A 214 -8.61 12.38 15.15
CA ILE A 214 -8.93 12.76 16.53
C ILE A 214 -10.44 12.94 16.69
N GLU A 215 -11.11 13.62 15.75
CA GLU A 215 -12.56 13.87 15.78
C GLU A 215 -13.36 12.57 15.72
N GLU A 216 -12.97 11.64 14.86
CA GLU A 216 -13.61 10.33 14.67
C GLU A 216 -13.18 9.28 15.72
N GLU A 217 -12.40 9.66 16.73
CA GLU A 217 -11.92 8.77 17.79
C GLU A 217 -11.06 7.57 17.29
N TYR A 218 -10.53 7.62 16.07
CA TYR A 218 -9.59 6.62 15.57
C TYR A 218 -8.21 6.74 16.21
N LEU A 219 -7.89 7.93 16.74
CA LEU A 219 -6.64 8.22 17.39
C LEU A 219 -6.86 8.55 18.87
N ASP A 220 -6.17 7.82 19.76
CA ASP A 220 -6.18 8.15 21.18
C ASP A 220 -5.56 9.55 21.40
N LYS A 221 -6.31 10.42 22.07
CA LYS A 221 -5.92 11.80 22.38
C LYS A 221 -4.59 11.90 23.15
N ALA A 222 -4.15 10.81 23.80
CA ALA A 222 -2.85 10.75 24.45
C ALA A 222 -1.68 10.73 23.47
N PHE A 223 -1.86 10.20 22.26
CA PHE A 223 -0.83 10.12 21.22
C PHE A 223 -0.93 11.26 20.21
N ALA A 224 -2.05 11.98 20.16
CA ALA A 224 -2.26 13.08 19.23
C ALA A 224 -1.14 14.15 19.26
N PRO A 225 -0.64 14.63 20.42
CA PRO A 225 0.43 15.62 20.45
C PRO A 225 1.73 15.14 19.80
N ILE A 226 2.03 13.83 19.86
CA ILE A 226 3.22 13.25 19.24
C ILE A 226 3.07 13.24 17.71
N LEU A 227 1.91 12.81 17.24
CA LEU A 227 1.65 12.75 15.79
C LEU A 227 1.54 14.15 15.19
N VAL A 228 0.90 15.10 15.88
CA VAL A 228 0.92 16.51 15.47
C VAL A 228 2.35 17.02 15.34
N ALA A 229 3.22 16.76 16.32
CA ALA A 229 4.60 17.20 16.25
C ALA A 229 5.39 16.53 15.11
N LEU A 230 5.16 15.23 14.87
CA LEU A 230 5.80 14.46 13.80
C LEU A 230 5.43 14.94 12.40
N TYR A 231 4.21 15.43 12.22
CA TYR A 231 3.63 15.75 10.92
C TYR A 231 3.16 17.21 10.80
N ASP A 232 3.66 18.09 11.68
CA ASP A 232 3.26 19.50 11.75
C ASP A 232 3.56 20.23 10.43
N GLY A 233 2.50 20.57 9.70
CA GLY A 233 2.58 21.27 8.43
C GLY A 233 3.05 20.42 7.25
N GLY A 234 3.33 19.12 7.46
CA GLY A 234 3.86 18.22 6.43
C GLY A 234 2.80 17.61 5.53
N MET A 235 3.25 17.12 4.38
CA MET A 235 2.46 16.34 3.44
C MET A 235 3.14 15.03 3.14
N ASP A 236 2.39 13.93 3.20
CA ASP A 236 2.87 12.63 2.77
C ASP A 236 2.52 12.38 1.31
N TYR A 237 3.44 11.75 0.61
CA TYR A 237 3.31 11.41 -0.79
C TYR A 237 3.33 9.90 -0.95
N SER A 238 2.37 9.38 -1.70
CA SER A 238 2.35 7.98 -2.09
C SER A 238 2.26 7.87 -3.59
N SER A 239 2.95 6.92 -4.18
CA SER A 239 2.84 6.64 -5.61
C SER A 239 2.76 5.15 -5.88
N LEU A 240 2.09 4.82 -6.98
CA LEU A 240 2.02 3.48 -7.54
C LEU A 240 2.49 3.57 -9.00
N ASP A 241 3.47 2.74 -9.35
CA ASP A 241 4.02 2.67 -10.70
C ASP A 241 4.10 1.21 -11.16
N PHE A 242 3.58 0.97 -12.35
CA PHE A 242 3.59 -0.33 -13.02
C PHE A 242 4.74 -0.41 -14.01
N GLN A 243 5.85 -0.98 -13.57
CA GLN A 243 7.07 -1.18 -14.34
C GLN A 243 7.09 -2.55 -15.02
N ASN A 244 8.05 -2.79 -15.90
CA ASN A 244 8.28 -4.13 -16.44
C ASN A 244 8.72 -5.07 -15.31
N GLY A 245 7.94 -6.11 -15.09
CA GLY A 245 8.21 -7.13 -14.07
C GLY A 245 8.04 -6.69 -12.62
N CYS A 246 7.57 -5.47 -12.34
CA CYS A 246 7.46 -4.98 -10.99
C CYS A 246 6.30 -3.99 -10.81
N VAL A 247 5.52 -4.16 -9.74
CA VAL A 247 4.62 -3.12 -9.21
C VAL A 247 5.35 -2.45 -8.05
N LYS A 248 5.56 -1.15 -8.13
CA LYS A 248 6.23 -0.37 -7.11
C LYS A 248 5.24 0.57 -6.42
N LEU A 249 5.08 0.40 -5.10
CA LEU A 249 4.48 1.39 -4.22
C LEU A 249 5.60 2.16 -3.55
N ALA A 250 5.55 3.47 -3.60
CA ALA A 250 6.46 4.34 -2.87
C ALA A 250 5.66 5.21 -1.89
N TYR A 251 6.24 5.45 -0.74
CA TYR A 251 5.73 6.38 0.26
C TYR A 251 6.86 7.27 0.74
N GLU A 252 6.59 8.55 0.88
CA GLU A 252 7.53 9.53 1.42
C GLU A 252 6.79 10.45 2.37
N ALA A 253 7.30 10.52 3.60
CA ALA A 253 6.80 11.39 4.64
C ALA A 253 7.56 12.72 4.64
N ASP A 254 6.83 13.82 4.71
CA ASP A 254 7.40 15.14 4.98
C ASP A 254 7.38 15.36 6.49
N MET A 255 8.56 15.21 7.10
CA MET A 255 8.75 15.27 8.54
C MET A 255 9.72 16.41 8.90
N PRO A 256 9.55 17.07 10.06
CA PRO A 256 10.52 18.03 10.55
C PRO A 256 11.92 17.44 10.68
N ASP A 257 12.95 18.22 10.36
CA ASP A 257 14.35 17.79 10.35
C ASP A 257 14.79 17.10 11.65
N GLU A 258 14.29 17.55 12.80
CA GLU A 258 14.61 16.96 14.12
C GLU A 258 14.16 15.50 14.24
N PHE A 259 13.01 15.14 13.64
CA PHE A 259 12.52 13.75 13.63
C PHE A 259 13.23 12.91 12.58
N VAL A 260 13.62 13.50 11.46
CA VAL A 260 14.46 12.83 10.46
C VAL A 260 15.80 12.47 11.09
N GLU A 261 16.47 13.42 11.74
CA GLU A 261 17.73 13.20 12.46
C GLU A 261 17.59 12.15 13.58
N LEU A 262 16.48 12.18 14.33
CA LEU A 262 16.20 11.17 15.34
C LEU A 262 16.03 9.78 14.72
N GLY A 263 15.25 9.67 13.67
CA GLY A 263 15.04 8.42 12.96
C GLY A 263 16.33 7.85 12.37
N GLU A 264 17.21 8.69 11.80
CA GLU A 264 18.53 8.27 11.30
C GLU A 264 19.47 7.77 12.43
N LYS A 265 19.29 8.31 13.64
CA LYS A 265 20.01 7.78 14.82
C LYS A 265 19.45 6.44 15.28
N ILE A 266 18.16 6.20 15.11
CA ILE A 266 17.48 4.96 15.51
C ILE A 266 17.65 3.86 14.46
N ILE A 267 17.36 4.15 13.20
CA ILE A 267 17.39 3.15 12.11
C ILE A 267 18.81 3.04 11.57
N LYS A 268 19.39 1.86 11.70
CA LYS A 268 20.73 1.54 11.19
C LYS A 268 20.65 0.61 9.98
N THR A 269 21.67 0.65 9.13
CA THR A 269 21.79 -0.31 8.03
C THR A 269 21.98 -1.71 8.59
N PRO A 270 21.16 -2.71 8.21
CA PRO A 270 21.35 -4.08 8.62
C PRO A 270 22.70 -4.64 8.11
N THR A 271 23.32 -5.49 8.90
CA THR A 271 24.54 -6.19 8.53
C THR A 271 24.26 -7.58 7.97
N HIS A 272 23.02 -8.05 8.12
CA HIS A 272 22.56 -9.38 7.74
C HIS A 272 23.33 -10.53 8.40
N CYS A 273 23.81 -10.31 9.63
CA CYS A 273 24.71 -11.25 10.32
C CYS A 273 24.07 -12.62 10.59
N HIS A 274 22.74 -12.69 10.66
CA HIS A 274 22.00 -13.93 10.93
C HIS A 274 21.56 -14.68 9.67
N HIS A 275 21.67 -14.10 8.46
CA HIS A 275 21.16 -14.70 7.21
C HIS A 275 21.76 -16.08 6.90
N LYS A 276 23.00 -16.33 7.34
CA LYS A 276 23.65 -17.64 7.21
C LYS A 276 22.93 -18.77 7.95
N TYR A 277 22.09 -18.45 8.93
CA TYR A 277 21.31 -19.42 9.71
C TYR A 277 19.88 -19.57 9.23
N ILE A 278 19.44 -18.77 8.27
CA ILE A 278 18.08 -18.75 7.74
C ILE A 278 18.02 -19.64 6.49
N PRO A 279 17.10 -20.62 6.43
CA PRO A 279 16.92 -21.45 5.24
C PRO A 279 16.56 -20.64 4.01
N GLY A 280 17.10 -21.02 2.86
CA GLY A 280 16.76 -20.40 1.58
C GLY A 280 15.33 -20.69 1.09
N SER A 281 14.68 -21.70 1.67
CA SER A 281 13.26 -22.02 1.45
C SER A 281 12.31 -21.18 2.31
N SER A 282 12.79 -20.10 2.93
CA SER A 282 11.95 -19.25 3.77
C SER A 282 10.86 -18.57 2.96
N ILE A 283 9.64 -18.59 3.52
CA ILE A 283 8.46 -17.89 2.97
C ILE A 283 8.64 -16.39 3.13
N PHE A 284 9.08 -15.96 4.33
CA PHE A 284 9.49 -14.58 4.54
C PHE A 284 10.78 -14.49 5.35
N VAL A 285 11.46 -13.38 5.18
CA VAL A 285 12.61 -12.97 6.00
C VAL A 285 12.46 -11.49 6.33
N LEU A 286 12.56 -11.16 7.61
CA LEU A 286 12.60 -9.79 8.14
C LEU A 286 14.01 -9.52 8.66
N ASN A 287 14.51 -8.32 8.40
CA ASN A 287 15.79 -7.89 8.94
C ASN A 287 15.77 -6.38 9.20
N VAL A 288 15.92 -5.96 10.44
CA VAL A 288 15.98 -4.55 10.84
C VAL A 288 17.12 -4.36 11.85
N ASN A 289 17.77 -3.22 11.80
CA ASN A 289 18.79 -2.84 12.76
C ASN A 289 18.41 -1.53 13.43
N LEU A 290 18.27 -1.54 14.75
CA LEU A 290 17.73 -0.43 15.53
C LEU A 290 18.65 -0.07 16.69
N ASP A 291 18.95 1.21 16.84
CA ASP A 291 19.48 1.81 18.07
C ASP A 291 18.36 2.63 18.73
N LEU A 292 17.76 2.07 19.77
CA LEU A 292 16.61 2.70 20.41
C LEU A 292 17.00 3.71 21.51
N MET A 293 18.29 3.83 21.84
CA MET A 293 18.73 4.76 22.88
C MET A 293 18.41 6.22 22.58
N PRO A 294 18.56 6.74 21.34
CA PRO A 294 18.19 8.12 21.02
C PRO A 294 16.71 8.44 21.26
N ALA A 295 15.83 7.43 21.18
CA ALA A 295 14.40 7.63 21.45
C ALA A 295 14.14 7.98 22.93
N ILE A 296 14.93 7.48 23.87
CA ILE A 296 14.78 7.80 25.30
C ILE A 296 15.13 9.25 25.55
N ASP A 297 16.21 9.72 24.95
CA ASP A 297 16.65 11.12 25.11
C ASP A 297 15.58 12.08 24.57
N PHE A 298 14.95 11.71 23.46
CA PHE A 298 13.82 12.45 22.90
C PHE A 298 12.58 12.42 23.83
N LEU A 299 12.19 11.24 24.33
CA LEU A 299 11.07 11.10 25.25
C LEU A 299 11.28 11.91 26.54
N ALA A 300 12.51 11.96 27.05
CA ALA A 300 12.86 12.75 28.22
C ALA A 300 12.75 14.26 27.96
N GLN A 301 13.15 14.74 26.79
CA GLN A 301 13.09 16.15 26.41
C GLN A 301 11.65 16.64 26.17
N THR A 302 10.76 15.78 25.67
CA THR A 302 9.38 16.13 25.35
C THR A 302 8.40 15.98 26.52
N GLN A 303 8.86 15.65 27.73
CA GLN A 303 8.02 15.35 28.90
C GLN A 303 7.07 14.15 28.73
N LEU A 304 7.13 13.44 27.61
CA LEU A 304 6.34 12.24 27.37
C LEU A 304 6.69 11.13 28.36
N LEU A 305 7.94 11.05 28.76
CA LEU A 305 8.42 10.11 29.76
C LEU A 305 7.73 10.29 31.11
N GLU A 306 7.51 11.54 31.55
CA GLU A 306 6.77 11.85 32.78
C GLU A 306 5.31 11.41 32.68
N GLN A 307 4.70 11.60 31.52
CA GLN A 307 3.33 11.14 31.25
C GLN A 307 3.24 9.61 31.25
N MET A 308 4.18 8.92 30.61
CA MET A 308 4.25 7.44 30.62
C MET A 308 4.46 6.91 32.03
N ASN A 309 5.30 7.56 32.83
CA ASN A 309 5.49 7.17 34.21
C ASN A 309 4.21 7.36 35.06
N SER A 310 3.53 8.49 34.89
CA SER A 310 2.29 8.79 35.64
C SER A 310 1.13 7.89 35.27
N ASN A 311 1.00 7.54 33.98
CA ASN A 311 -0.15 6.75 33.49
C ASN A 311 0.07 5.24 33.58
N TYR A 312 1.32 4.78 33.41
CA TYR A 312 1.64 3.36 33.26
C TYR A 312 2.73 2.85 34.22
N GLY A 313 3.31 3.72 35.05
CA GLY A 313 4.41 3.35 35.95
C GLY A 313 5.73 3.02 35.25
N ILE A 314 5.89 3.47 34.01
CA ILE A 314 7.10 3.23 33.22
C ILE A 314 8.06 4.39 33.44
N ASN A 315 9.25 4.09 34.00
CA ASN A 315 10.27 5.11 34.28
C ASN A 315 11.46 4.99 33.30
N GLU A 316 12.29 6.03 33.29
CA GLU A 316 13.44 6.16 32.40
C GLU A 316 14.45 5.00 32.55
N ASP A 317 14.72 4.56 33.78
CA ASP A 317 15.71 3.49 34.00
C ASP A 317 15.24 2.15 33.43
N VAL A 318 13.93 1.85 33.56
CA VAL A 318 13.33 0.65 32.97
C VAL A 318 13.37 0.72 31.46
N LEU A 319 13.03 1.87 30.87
CA LEU A 319 13.08 2.06 29.41
C LEU A 319 14.52 1.95 28.89
N LYS A 320 15.51 2.55 29.57
CA LYS A 320 16.93 2.42 29.22
C LYS A 320 17.39 0.97 29.22
N GLN A 321 17.02 0.22 30.24
CA GLN A 321 17.37 -1.21 30.31
C GLN A 321 16.72 -2.00 29.16
N VAL A 322 15.43 -1.79 28.91
CA VAL A 322 14.72 -2.48 27.83
C VAL A 322 15.30 -2.09 26.47
N PHE A 323 15.45 -0.80 26.18
CA PHE A 323 15.90 -0.32 24.87
C PHE A 323 17.36 -0.71 24.59
N THR A 324 18.23 -0.68 25.61
CA THR A 324 19.60 -1.22 25.47
C THR A 324 19.58 -2.70 25.12
N ALA A 325 18.71 -3.47 25.80
CA ALA A 325 18.64 -4.91 25.60
C ALA A 325 18.06 -5.32 24.24
N ILE A 326 17.21 -4.48 23.64
CA ILE A 326 16.56 -4.77 22.35
C ILE A 326 17.14 -3.94 21.18
N SER A 327 18.14 -3.10 21.42
CA SER A 327 18.89 -2.41 20.36
C SER A 327 19.85 -3.37 19.68
N GLY A 328 19.94 -3.32 18.37
CA GLY A 328 20.78 -4.18 17.54
C GLY A 328 20.05 -4.69 16.31
N GLU A 329 20.63 -5.67 15.64
CA GLU A 329 20.05 -6.29 14.46
C GLU A 329 19.04 -7.39 14.84
N TRP A 330 17.82 -7.23 14.37
CA TRP A 330 16.75 -8.21 14.47
C TRP A 330 16.60 -8.95 13.16
N SER A 331 16.54 -10.26 13.23
CA SER A 331 16.24 -11.12 12.09
C SER A 331 15.11 -12.07 12.45
N ALA A 332 14.15 -12.23 11.56
CA ALA A 332 13.11 -13.23 11.69
C ALA A 332 12.84 -13.90 10.35
N ALA A 333 12.56 -15.19 10.37
CA ALA A 333 12.21 -15.94 9.18
C ALA A 333 11.19 -17.01 9.50
N MET A 334 10.40 -17.39 8.50
CA MET A 334 9.45 -18.50 8.57
C MET A 334 9.54 -19.34 7.31
N TRP A 335 9.48 -20.65 7.47
CA TRP A 335 9.44 -21.61 6.37
C TRP A 335 8.54 -22.80 6.73
N ALA A 336 8.26 -23.67 5.78
CA ALA A 336 7.57 -24.92 6.01
C ALA A 336 8.57 -26.05 6.29
N ASP A 337 8.25 -26.93 7.24
CA ASP A 337 8.98 -28.19 7.38
C ASP A 337 8.65 -29.11 6.20
N GLU A 338 9.66 -29.56 5.45
CA GLU A 338 9.47 -30.46 4.32
C GLU A 338 8.78 -31.79 4.69
N ASN A 339 8.90 -32.21 5.98
CA ASN A 339 8.33 -33.45 6.48
C ASN A 339 6.95 -33.26 7.15
N ASN A 340 6.60 -32.04 7.52
CA ASN A 340 5.32 -31.71 8.16
C ASN A 340 4.91 -30.26 7.84
N LEU A 341 4.24 -30.10 6.72
CA LEU A 341 3.84 -28.78 6.21
C LEU A 341 2.81 -28.06 7.09
N ASP A 342 2.14 -28.78 7.98
CA ASP A 342 1.12 -28.21 8.89
C ASP A 342 1.74 -27.38 10.03
N ILE A 343 3.06 -27.49 10.23
CA ILE A 343 3.74 -26.78 11.30
C ILE A 343 4.71 -25.77 10.69
N PRO A 344 4.43 -24.45 10.81
CA PRO A 344 5.37 -23.44 10.38
C PRO A 344 6.62 -23.46 11.28
N MET A 345 7.77 -23.57 10.66
CA MET A 345 9.08 -23.42 11.30
C MET A 345 9.46 -21.95 11.31
N PHE A 346 10.15 -21.49 12.32
CA PHE A 346 10.59 -20.10 12.39
C PHE A 346 11.96 -19.95 13.05
N PHE A 347 12.61 -18.88 12.73
CA PHE A 347 13.86 -18.42 13.31
C PHE A 347 13.69 -16.97 13.75
N VAL A 348 14.14 -16.64 14.95
CA VAL A 348 14.22 -15.26 15.45
C VAL A 348 15.58 -15.06 16.07
N ALA A 349 16.24 -13.97 15.74
CA ALA A 349 17.50 -13.58 16.33
C ALA A 349 17.50 -12.08 16.66
N LEU A 350 18.19 -11.74 17.72
CA LEU A 350 18.44 -10.38 18.16
C LEU A 350 19.92 -10.25 18.52
N GLU A 351 20.64 -9.40 17.79
CA GLU A 351 21.98 -8.99 18.19
C GLU A 351 21.85 -8.08 19.42
N CYS A 352 22.51 -8.45 20.50
CA CYS A 352 22.55 -7.65 21.73
C CYS A 352 23.89 -7.82 22.45
N SER A 353 24.48 -6.70 22.82
CA SER A 353 25.75 -6.72 23.57
C SER A 353 25.57 -7.09 25.03
N ASP A 354 24.36 -6.95 25.58
CA ASP A 354 24.03 -7.23 26.96
C ASP A 354 23.37 -8.62 27.10
N ARG A 355 24.06 -9.49 27.79
CA ARG A 355 23.58 -10.84 28.09
C ARG A 355 22.38 -10.86 29.05
N SER A 356 22.11 -9.77 29.77
CA SER A 356 21.08 -9.74 30.83
C SER A 356 19.68 -10.12 30.31
N LEU A 357 19.34 -9.73 29.08
CA LEU A 357 18.09 -10.11 28.45
C LEU A 357 18.00 -11.63 28.24
N PHE A 358 19.10 -12.28 27.81
CA PHE A 358 19.13 -13.73 27.66
C PHE A 358 18.93 -14.43 29.00
N ASP A 359 19.65 -14.00 30.05
CA ASP A 359 19.53 -14.56 31.39
C ASP A 359 18.12 -14.38 31.98
N LEU A 360 17.49 -13.25 31.67
CA LEU A 360 16.09 -12.98 32.02
C LEU A 360 15.14 -13.94 31.28
N LEU A 361 15.29 -14.10 29.97
CA LEU A 361 14.49 -15.03 29.15
C LEU A 361 14.65 -16.48 29.65
N VAL A 362 15.87 -16.91 29.97
CA VAL A 362 16.11 -18.24 30.56
C VAL A 362 15.42 -18.39 31.91
N THR A 363 15.48 -17.36 32.76
CA THR A 363 14.84 -17.37 34.07
C THR A 363 13.32 -17.52 33.95
N TYR A 364 12.69 -16.66 33.13
CA TYR A 364 11.23 -16.70 32.93
C TYR A 364 10.77 -17.99 32.24
N SER A 365 11.50 -18.44 31.21
CA SER A 365 11.18 -19.69 30.53
C SER A 365 11.29 -20.90 31.47
N SER A 366 12.24 -20.88 32.39
CA SER A 366 12.40 -21.96 33.40
C SER A 366 11.23 -22.01 34.41
N VAL A 367 10.53 -20.90 34.61
CA VAL A 367 9.35 -20.85 35.50
C VAL A 367 8.07 -21.24 34.75
N LEU A 368 7.95 -20.81 33.48
CA LEU A 368 6.70 -20.92 32.71
C LEU A 368 6.67 -22.15 31.80
N LEU A 369 7.83 -22.66 31.39
CA LEU A 369 7.98 -23.74 30.42
C LEU A 369 8.90 -24.83 30.98
N ASN A 370 8.84 -26.03 30.38
CA ASN A 370 9.82 -27.07 30.63
C ASN A 370 11.12 -26.72 29.92
N THR A 371 12.04 -26.07 30.64
CA THR A 371 13.33 -25.61 30.13
C THR A 371 14.43 -26.51 30.63
N VAL A 372 15.25 -27.05 29.72
CA VAL A 372 16.38 -27.94 30.03
C VAL A 372 17.63 -27.35 29.43
N LYS A 373 18.67 -27.20 30.24
CA LYS A 373 20.00 -26.80 29.73
C LYS A 373 20.62 -27.98 28.94
N VAL A 374 20.94 -27.71 27.68
CA VAL A 374 21.53 -28.70 26.73
C VAL A 374 23.06 -28.58 26.72
N GLU A 375 23.54 -27.34 26.59
CA GLU A 375 24.96 -26.99 26.56
C GLU A 375 25.17 -25.65 27.26
N GLU A 376 26.40 -25.14 27.28
CA GLU A 376 26.63 -23.78 27.76
C GLU A 376 25.91 -22.79 26.86
N ASP A 377 25.07 -21.93 27.48
CA ASP A 377 24.27 -20.93 26.81
C ASP A 377 23.25 -21.48 25.78
N VAL A 378 22.89 -22.75 25.86
CA VAL A 378 21.92 -23.43 25.02
C VAL A 378 20.86 -24.11 25.88
N TYR A 379 19.59 -23.73 25.69
CA TYR A 379 18.47 -24.28 26.44
C TYR A 379 17.39 -24.81 25.49
N SER A 380 16.90 -26.00 25.78
CA SER A 380 15.73 -26.58 25.13
C SER A 380 14.47 -26.17 25.87
N LEU A 381 13.47 -25.74 25.15
CA LEU A 381 12.17 -25.30 25.67
C LEU A 381 11.07 -26.11 25.02
N LYS A 382 10.15 -26.62 25.85
CA LYS A 382 8.94 -27.26 25.37
C LYS A 382 7.75 -26.34 25.58
N ILE A 383 7.19 -25.84 24.47
CA ILE A 383 6.01 -24.99 24.46
C ILE A 383 4.78 -25.90 24.31
N PRO A 384 3.84 -25.90 25.28
CA PRO A 384 2.72 -26.86 25.31
C PRO A 384 1.83 -26.85 24.06
N SER A 385 1.75 -25.73 23.37
CA SER A 385 0.90 -25.56 22.18
C SER A 385 1.56 -26.10 20.88
N PHE A 386 2.82 -26.50 20.93
CA PHE A 386 3.57 -27.03 19.78
C PHE A 386 4.05 -28.45 20.06
N ASP A 387 3.91 -29.32 19.08
CA ASP A 387 4.43 -30.71 19.17
C ASP A 387 5.90 -30.79 18.76
N MET A 388 6.68 -29.77 19.17
CA MET A 388 8.12 -29.71 18.93
C MET A 388 8.84 -28.98 20.05
N ASP A 389 10.13 -29.27 20.20
CA ASP A 389 11.00 -28.56 21.11
C ASP A 389 11.69 -27.40 20.39
N PHE A 390 11.94 -26.32 21.11
CA PHE A 390 12.66 -25.15 20.63
C PHE A 390 13.99 -25.00 21.36
N ILE A 391 14.92 -24.31 20.71
CA ILE A 391 16.20 -23.91 21.29
C ILE A 391 16.22 -22.40 21.47
N LEU A 392 16.58 -21.97 22.68
CA LEU A 392 16.99 -20.62 23.01
C LEU A 392 18.48 -20.65 23.29
N LEU A 393 19.25 -19.85 22.57
CA LEU A 393 20.71 -19.81 22.75
C LEU A 393 21.26 -18.39 22.72
N TYR A 394 22.40 -18.17 23.36
CA TYR A 394 23.18 -16.95 23.27
C TYR A 394 24.56 -17.27 22.70
N LYS A 395 24.86 -16.65 21.54
CA LYS A 395 26.16 -16.85 20.89
C LYS A 395 26.50 -15.64 20.00
N ASP A 396 27.76 -15.27 19.93
CA ASP A 396 28.30 -14.18 19.10
C ASP A 396 27.51 -12.86 19.32
N ALA A 397 27.27 -12.50 20.60
CA ALA A 397 26.48 -11.35 21.02
C ALA A 397 25.04 -11.36 20.44
N SER A 398 24.46 -12.54 20.22
CA SER A 398 23.10 -12.67 19.71
C SER A 398 22.30 -13.69 20.51
N ILE A 399 21.06 -13.33 20.81
CA ILE A 399 20.02 -14.25 21.28
C ILE A 399 19.36 -14.86 20.07
N MET A 400 19.25 -16.17 19.99
CA MET A 400 18.58 -16.86 18.88
C MET A 400 17.53 -17.82 19.42
N PHE A 401 16.39 -17.90 18.73
CA PHE A 401 15.29 -18.80 19.04
C PHE A 401 14.86 -19.53 17.78
N MET A 402 14.82 -20.87 17.82
CA MET A 402 14.54 -21.70 16.66
C MET A 402 14.06 -23.09 17.06
N PRO A 403 13.43 -23.88 16.17
CA PRO A 403 13.14 -25.29 16.39
C PRO A 403 14.40 -26.13 16.63
N SER A 404 14.29 -27.15 17.48
CA SER A 404 15.40 -28.06 17.79
C SER A 404 15.93 -28.81 16.57
N SER A 405 15.07 -29.12 15.59
CA SER A 405 15.48 -29.73 14.33
C SER A 405 16.43 -28.82 13.55
N HIS A 406 16.05 -27.54 13.41
CA HIS A 406 16.87 -26.55 12.73
C HIS A 406 18.23 -26.34 13.44
N TYR A 407 18.20 -26.22 14.77
CA TYR A 407 19.43 -26.12 15.55
C TYR A 407 20.38 -27.31 15.28
N LYS A 408 19.85 -28.53 15.22
CA LYS A 408 20.68 -29.74 14.92
C LYS A 408 21.30 -29.69 13.52
N GLU A 409 20.64 -29.07 12.55
CA GLU A 409 21.19 -28.94 11.19
C GLU A 409 22.33 -27.92 11.13
N ILE A 410 22.22 -26.80 11.84
CA ILE A 410 23.22 -25.74 11.83
C ILE A 410 24.27 -25.87 12.91
N SER A 411 24.12 -26.81 13.87
CA SER A 411 25.10 -27.05 14.94
C SER A 411 25.94 -28.30 14.66
N ALA A 412 27.26 -28.16 14.75
CA ALA A 412 28.17 -29.29 14.70
C ALA A 412 29.32 -29.05 15.65
N SER A 413 29.50 -29.98 16.60
CA SER A 413 30.61 -29.93 17.58
C SER A 413 30.61 -28.64 18.44
N GLY A 414 29.42 -28.12 18.80
CA GLY A 414 29.30 -26.88 19.59
C GLY A 414 29.49 -25.57 18.80
N GLU A 415 29.70 -25.65 17.49
CA GLU A 415 29.78 -24.48 16.61
C GLU A 415 28.56 -24.37 15.70
N LEU A 416 28.05 -23.15 15.52
CA LEU A 416 27.02 -22.88 14.52
C LEU A 416 27.66 -22.73 13.14
N LYS A 417 27.11 -23.41 12.15
CA LYS A 417 27.50 -23.33 10.74
C LYS A 417 26.40 -22.69 9.91
N ALA A 418 26.76 -22.16 8.77
CA ALA A 418 25.78 -21.71 7.80
C ALA A 418 24.87 -22.86 7.37
N TYR A 419 23.59 -22.59 7.19
CA TYR A 419 22.65 -23.54 6.62
C TYR A 419 23.07 -23.89 5.18
N SER A 420 22.87 -25.12 4.73
CA SER A 420 23.38 -25.61 3.45
C SER A 420 22.82 -24.86 2.22
N ALA A 421 21.62 -24.35 2.33
CA ALA A 421 20.98 -23.47 1.32
C ALA A 421 20.37 -22.28 2.07
N ASN A 422 21.20 -21.32 2.45
CA ASN A 422 20.78 -20.20 3.27
C ASN A 422 20.25 -19.02 2.44
N ALA A 423 19.59 -18.08 3.12
CA ALA A 423 18.99 -16.91 2.49
C ALA A 423 20.00 -16.02 1.75
N ALA A 424 21.26 -15.96 2.23
CA ALA A 424 22.31 -15.18 1.58
C ALA A 424 22.75 -15.83 0.25
N ASP A 425 22.86 -17.17 0.20
CA ASP A 425 23.25 -17.89 -1.02
C ASP A 425 22.21 -17.74 -2.13
N LEU A 426 20.92 -17.71 -1.76
CA LEU A 426 19.82 -17.54 -2.73
C LEU A 426 19.55 -16.09 -3.10
N LYS A 427 20.30 -15.13 -2.53
CA LYS A 427 20.13 -13.70 -2.79
C LYS A 427 18.67 -13.26 -2.65
N LEU A 428 17.98 -13.77 -1.61
CA LEU A 428 16.59 -13.37 -1.33
C LEU A 428 16.48 -11.85 -1.19
N PHE A 429 17.49 -11.21 -0.60
CA PHE A 429 17.59 -9.77 -0.53
C PHE A 429 18.26 -9.24 -1.79
N SER A 430 17.54 -8.39 -2.53
CA SER A 430 18.07 -7.74 -3.73
C SER A 430 18.92 -6.51 -3.40
N SER A 431 18.78 -5.98 -2.20
CA SER A 431 19.44 -4.77 -1.72
C SER A 431 19.77 -4.90 -0.23
N GLU A 432 20.85 -4.24 0.21
CA GLU A 432 21.16 -4.06 1.64
C GLU A 432 20.09 -3.24 2.39
N LYS A 433 19.19 -2.58 1.65
CA LYS A 433 18.07 -1.80 2.20
C LYS A 433 16.78 -2.61 2.35
N ASP A 434 16.77 -3.87 1.91
CA ASP A 434 15.59 -4.72 2.07
C ASP A 434 15.39 -5.04 3.56
N LEU A 435 14.26 -4.57 4.11
CA LEU A 435 13.86 -4.82 5.49
C LEU A 435 13.05 -6.11 5.61
N PHE A 436 12.25 -6.41 4.59
CA PHE A 436 11.39 -7.57 4.55
C PHE A 436 11.32 -8.12 3.13
N VAL A 437 11.38 -9.43 3.01
CA VAL A 437 11.19 -10.15 1.75
C VAL A 437 10.19 -11.28 1.98
N LEU A 438 9.20 -11.38 1.11
CA LEU A 438 8.27 -12.49 1.04
C LEU A 438 8.49 -13.20 -0.30
N SER A 439 8.67 -14.52 -0.27
CA SER A 439 8.89 -15.37 -1.45
C SER A 439 7.62 -16.15 -1.78
N ALA A 440 7.12 -16.01 -2.99
CA ALA A 440 5.89 -16.68 -3.41
C ALA A 440 6.08 -18.19 -3.61
N ALA A 441 7.23 -18.64 -4.11
CA ALA A 441 7.43 -20.06 -4.45
C ALA A 441 7.26 -21.02 -3.26
N PRO A 442 7.87 -20.79 -2.07
CA PRO A 442 7.62 -21.64 -0.92
C PRO A 442 6.18 -21.59 -0.42
N LEU A 443 5.54 -20.42 -0.49
CA LEU A 443 4.15 -20.24 -0.10
C LEU A 443 3.19 -20.98 -1.06
N LEU A 444 3.45 -20.93 -2.37
CA LEU A 444 2.70 -21.68 -3.38
C LEU A 444 2.81 -23.19 -3.15
N GLN A 445 3.99 -23.69 -2.81
CA GLN A 445 4.18 -25.10 -2.53
C GLN A 445 3.35 -25.58 -1.33
N LEU A 446 3.22 -24.73 -0.29
CA LEU A 446 2.33 -24.95 0.85
C LEU A 446 0.87 -25.02 0.41
N LEU A 447 0.40 -24.01 -0.33
CA LEU A 447 -0.99 -23.93 -0.80
C LEU A 447 -1.35 -25.08 -1.74
N GLU A 448 -0.45 -25.47 -2.66
CA GLU A 448 -0.66 -26.63 -3.53
C GLU A 448 -0.80 -27.95 -2.75
N THR A 449 -0.05 -28.10 -1.66
CA THR A 449 -0.15 -29.27 -0.80
C THR A 449 -1.49 -29.29 -0.07
N GLU A 450 -1.91 -28.13 0.44
CA GLU A 450 -3.22 -27.97 1.07
C GLU A 450 -4.37 -28.25 0.10
N ILE A 451 -4.28 -27.78 -1.16
CA ILE A 451 -5.25 -28.09 -2.22
C ILE A 451 -5.34 -29.61 -2.45
N ARG A 452 -4.19 -30.31 -2.48
CA ARG A 452 -4.18 -31.78 -2.66
C ARG A 452 -4.84 -32.49 -1.50
N ASN A 453 -4.63 -32.01 -0.27
CA ASN A 453 -5.18 -32.60 0.95
C ASN A 453 -6.67 -32.28 1.13
N SER A 454 -7.12 -31.12 0.68
CA SER A 454 -8.47 -30.59 0.89
C SER A 454 -9.48 -30.89 -0.22
N LYS A 455 -9.13 -31.68 -1.23
CA LYS A 455 -9.96 -31.96 -2.43
C LYS A 455 -11.44 -32.36 -2.17
N ASN A 456 -11.81 -32.63 -0.92
CA ASN A 456 -13.18 -32.97 -0.51
C ASN A 456 -13.76 -31.97 0.51
N SER A 457 -13.10 -30.83 0.78
CA SER A 457 -13.58 -29.84 1.74
C SER A 457 -14.16 -28.61 1.05
N ARG A 458 -15.08 -27.89 1.73
CA ARG A 458 -15.66 -26.62 1.24
C ARG A 458 -14.63 -25.50 1.07
N ASN A 459 -13.41 -25.68 1.55
CA ASN A 459 -12.35 -24.66 1.54
C ASN A 459 -11.43 -24.78 0.30
N SER A 460 -11.66 -25.72 -0.63
CA SER A 460 -10.76 -25.91 -1.79
C SER A 460 -10.75 -24.67 -2.70
N ASP A 461 -11.89 -24.03 -2.88
CA ASP A 461 -12.03 -22.86 -3.75
C ASP A 461 -11.28 -21.64 -3.22
N ASP A 462 -11.31 -21.45 -1.89
CA ASP A 462 -10.60 -20.33 -1.24
C ASP A 462 -9.07 -20.53 -1.31
N VAL A 463 -8.59 -21.77 -1.13
CA VAL A 463 -7.16 -22.10 -1.22
C VAL A 463 -6.67 -22.00 -2.66
N GLU A 464 -7.48 -22.45 -3.65
CA GLU A 464 -7.16 -22.26 -5.06
C GLU A 464 -7.10 -20.78 -5.45
N ALA A 465 -8.04 -19.97 -4.94
CA ALA A 465 -8.00 -18.52 -5.13
C ALA A 465 -6.74 -17.92 -4.52
N ALA A 466 -6.41 -18.29 -3.28
CA ALA A 466 -5.18 -17.82 -2.61
C ALA A 466 -3.93 -18.22 -3.41
N ALA A 467 -3.83 -19.45 -3.89
CA ALA A 467 -2.72 -19.92 -4.72
C ALA A 467 -2.62 -19.14 -6.03
N PHE A 468 -3.75 -18.81 -6.66
CA PHE A 468 -3.76 -17.97 -7.85
C PHE A 468 -3.21 -16.58 -7.56
N PHE A 469 -3.70 -15.90 -6.51
CA PHE A 469 -3.24 -14.54 -6.18
C PHE A 469 -1.77 -14.50 -5.74
N VAL A 470 -1.32 -15.47 -4.96
CA VAL A 470 0.11 -15.59 -4.62
C VAL A 470 0.97 -15.82 -5.86
N GLY A 471 0.46 -16.61 -6.83
CA GLY A 471 1.15 -16.91 -8.10
C GLY A 471 1.23 -15.74 -9.09
N LEU A 472 0.56 -14.62 -8.79
CA LEU A 472 0.74 -13.38 -9.56
C LEU A 472 2.11 -12.72 -9.32
N PHE A 473 2.81 -13.09 -8.24
CA PHE A 473 4.08 -12.50 -7.86
C PHE A 473 5.13 -13.58 -7.58
N ASN A 474 6.39 -13.26 -7.83
CA ASN A 474 7.53 -14.07 -7.41
C ASN A 474 7.96 -13.76 -5.97
N SER A 475 7.99 -12.45 -5.67
CA SER A 475 8.39 -11.96 -4.36
C SER A 475 7.82 -10.56 -4.11
N MET A 476 7.75 -10.22 -2.82
CA MET A 476 7.50 -8.86 -2.35
C MET A 476 8.70 -8.43 -1.52
N HIS A 477 9.23 -7.25 -1.81
CA HIS A 477 10.33 -6.64 -1.07
C HIS A 477 9.86 -5.33 -0.45
N VAL A 478 10.20 -5.14 0.81
CA VAL A 478 9.96 -3.88 1.52
C VAL A 478 11.31 -3.26 1.86
N GLN A 479 11.52 -2.04 1.41
CA GLN A 479 12.69 -1.23 1.71
C GLN A 479 12.23 0.03 2.41
N GLY A 480 13.07 0.60 3.28
CA GLY A 480 12.71 1.82 3.97
C GLY A 480 13.88 2.58 4.56
N SER A 481 13.62 3.85 4.77
CA SER A 481 14.42 4.77 5.58
C SER A 481 13.46 5.52 6.50
N VAL A 482 13.91 6.57 7.14
CA VAL A 482 13.07 7.39 8.05
C VAL A 482 11.91 8.03 7.31
N THR A 483 12.16 8.59 6.13
CA THR A 483 11.17 9.35 5.36
C THR A 483 10.65 8.61 4.13
N ASN A 484 11.35 7.57 3.68
CA ASN A 484 11.01 6.89 2.43
C ASN A 484 10.83 5.40 2.65
N SER A 485 9.76 4.84 2.12
CA SER A 485 9.55 3.41 2.06
C SER A 485 9.07 2.97 0.68
N TYR A 486 9.44 1.75 0.29
CA TYR A 486 9.06 1.14 -0.97
C TYR A 486 8.58 -0.27 -0.73
N VAL A 487 7.47 -0.62 -1.36
CA VAL A 487 7.01 -2.00 -1.47
C VAL A 487 7.03 -2.37 -2.93
N GLN A 488 7.79 -3.39 -3.27
CA GLN A 488 7.96 -3.85 -4.65
C GLN A 488 7.45 -5.28 -4.78
N PHE A 489 6.49 -5.49 -5.67
CA PHE A 489 5.94 -6.80 -6.01
C PHE A 489 6.51 -7.21 -7.38
N TYR A 490 7.39 -8.20 -7.39
CA TYR A 490 8.00 -8.71 -8.62
C TYR A 490 7.11 -9.76 -9.26
N THR A 491 6.71 -9.55 -10.51
CA THR A 491 5.93 -10.50 -11.29
C THR A 491 6.81 -11.60 -11.89
N PRO A 492 6.26 -12.78 -12.22
CA PRO A 492 7.01 -13.89 -12.86
C PRO A 492 7.65 -13.54 -14.20
N ASP A 493 7.07 -12.62 -14.96
CA ASP A 493 7.61 -12.18 -16.25
C ASP A 493 8.16 -10.76 -16.16
N SER A 494 9.48 -10.65 -16.07
CA SER A 494 10.18 -9.36 -15.99
C SER A 494 10.25 -8.61 -17.33
N SER A 495 9.84 -9.21 -18.44
CA SER A 495 9.85 -8.60 -19.77
C SER A 495 8.55 -7.88 -20.12
N VAL A 496 7.48 -8.17 -19.38
CA VAL A 496 6.13 -7.62 -19.58
C VAL A 496 5.84 -6.57 -18.51
N ASN A 497 5.16 -5.49 -18.88
CA ASN A 497 4.68 -4.54 -17.90
C ASN A 497 3.79 -5.24 -16.86
N SER A 498 4.00 -4.93 -15.57
CA SER A 498 3.32 -5.62 -14.48
C SER A 498 1.81 -5.44 -14.50
N LEU A 499 1.31 -4.25 -14.91
CA LEU A 499 -0.12 -4.02 -15.04
C LEU A 499 -0.74 -4.90 -16.14
N LYS A 500 -0.07 -5.00 -17.30
CA LYS A 500 -0.50 -5.91 -18.37
C LYS A 500 -0.53 -7.35 -17.90
N PHE A 501 0.55 -7.80 -17.24
CA PHE A 501 0.63 -9.15 -16.70
C PHE A 501 -0.53 -9.44 -15.75
N LEU A 502 -0.78 -8.54 -14.78
CA LEU A 502 -1.88 -8.68 -13.83
C LEU A 502 -3.25 -8.70 -14.54
N PHE A 503 -3.46 -7.79 -15.49
CA PHE A 503 -4.71 -7.67 -16.24
C PHE A 503 -5.00 -8.93 -17.05
N ASP A 504 -4.00 -9.46 -17.76
CA ASP A 504 -4.12 -10.70 -18.55
C ASP A 504 -4.43 -11.92 -17.66
N LYS A 505 -3.78 -12.02 -16.50
CA LYS A 505 -4.01 -13.14 -15.56
C LYS A 505 -5.36 -13.04 -14.87
N LEU A 506 -5.74 -11.87 -14.38
CA LEU A 506 -7.02 -11.66 -13.69
C LEU A 506 -8.21 -11.84 -14.64
N SER A 507 -8.15 -11.28 -15.85
CA SER A 507 -9.22 -11.43 -16.83
C SER A 507 -9.43 -12.90 -17.25
N LEU A 508 -8.35 -13.66 -17.42
CA LEU A 508 -8.41 -15.09 -17.65
C LEU A 508 -9.03 -15.84 -16.47
N TYR A 509 -8.58 -15.53 -15.24
CA TYR A 509 -9.09 -16.18 -14.03
C TYR A 509 -10.59 -15.97 -13.84
N PHE A 510 -11.08 -14.72 -13.94
CA PHE A 510 -12.49 -14.42 -13.81
C PHE A 510 -13.33 -15.06 -14.90
N THR A 511 -12.84 -15.06 -16.14
CA THR A 511 -13.52 -15.75 -17.26
C THR A 511 -13.67 -17.24 -17.00
N LEU A 512 -12.61 -17.92 -16.53
CA LEU A 512 -12.65 -19.37 -16.25
C LEU A 512 -13.57 -19.72 -15.07
N ARG A 513 -13.72 -18.81 -14.11
CA ARG A 513 -14.63 -18.98 -12.95
C ARG A 513 -16.07 -18.54 -13.25
N GLY A 514 -16.36 -18.00 -14.43
CA GLY A 514 -17.68 -17.47 -14.79
C GLY A 514 -18.11 -16.29 -13.91
N ILE A 515 -17.14 -15.57 -13.33
CA ILE A 515 -17.37 -14.35 -12.57
C ILE A 515 -17.44 -13.21 -13.59
N GLU A 516 -18.61 -12.58 -13.67
CA GLU A 516 -18.90 -11.48 -14.61
C GLU A 516 -18.56 -10.11 -13.99
#